data_a1791fe09aa82959346d293e23b6f5cb
#
_entry.id   a1791fe09aa82959346d293e23b6f5cb
#
_cell.length_a   1.000
_cell.length_b   1.000
_cell.length_c   1.000
_cell.angle_alpha   90.00
_cell.angle_beta   90.00
_cell.angle_gamma   90.00
#
_symmetry.space_group_name_H-M   'P 1'
#
loop_
_entity.id
_entity.type
_entity.pdbx_description
1 polymer ?
#
loop_
_entity_poly.entity_id
_entity_poly.type
_entity_poly.pdbx_seq_one_letter_code
_entity_poly.pdbx_strand_id
1 'polypeptide(L)'
;MRPTSAAFGPAFALLSALLLAPTIAFALPVPALDHIVIVIMENKSFGVASAQPYTQTLMAQGATFNRSFAVVHPSQPNYFALFAGSTLGVTTDACPVPGSPFSAENMGHALVTAGKTWRAYSENLPVAGGTACSYDGNASSGLYTRKHDPWTYFSNLDHLNERPYTDLAIDLAANTLPNIAYVIPNNCHNSHNSSTPGCTAADADVWLSQNIPPILAALGPNGMLVLTSDEDDGASGNRILTVFVGPHVIPGAVSMVSVSHYTMVRTWCDALGIPPMNLAVSENPIDNVWQEPVPATPASWGKIKASYR
;
A
#
# COMPACT_ATOMS: atom_id res chain seq x y z
N MET A 1 74.34 -21.99 -49.20
CA MET A 1 73.64 -21.54 -47.99
C MET A 1 72.20 -21.20 -48.35
N ARG A 2 71.22 -21.99 -47.94
CA ARG A 2 69.81 -21.72 -48.23
C ARG A 2 69.13 -21.20 -46.89
N PRO A 3 68.32 -20.15 -46.96
CA PRO A 3 67.61 -19.73 -45.77
C PRO A 3 66.32 -20.58 -45.55
N THR A 4 66.14 -21.00 -44.35
CA THR A 4 64.93 -21.75 -43.86
C THR A 4 63.78 -20.78 -43.61
N SER A 5 62.67 -20.99 -44.31
CA SER A 5 61.42 -20.29 -44.08
C SER A 5 60.67 -20.85 -42.89
N ALA A 6 60.37 -20.04 -41.88
CA ALA A 6 59.48 -20.41 -40.76
C ALA A 6 58.03 -20.14 -41.17
N ALA A 7 57.20 -21.17 -41.12
CA ALA A 7 55.78 -21.07 -41.35
C ALA A 7 55.05 -20.64 -40.05
N PHE A 8 54.37 -19.52 -40.08
CA PHE A 8 53.41 -19.13 -39.01
C PHE A 8 52.04 -19.78 -39.29
N GLY A 9 51.61 -20.67 -38.40
CA GLY A 9 50.25 -21.21 -38.41
C GLY A 9 49.26 -20.26 -37.78
N PRO A 10 48.00 -20.21 -38.26
CA PRO A 10 46.97 -19.34 -37.69
C PRO A 10 46.51 -19.85 -36.33
N ALA A 11 46.57 -18.97 -35.34
CA ALA A 11 45.95 -19.21 -34.03
C ALA A 11 44.43 -18.99 -34.14
N PHE A 12 43.68 -20.07 -34.00
CA PHE A 12 42.23 -20.03 -33.86
C PHE A 12 41.86 -19.56 -32.40
N ALA A 13 41.38 -18.34 -32.27
CA ALA A 13 40.76 -17.87 -31.02
C ALA A 13 39.35 -18.44 -30.93
N LEU A 14 39.17 -19.41 -29.99
CA LEU A 14 37.84 -19.88 -29.62
C LEU A 14 37.10 -18.79 -28.81
N LEU A 15 36.15 -18.12 -29.44
CA LEU A 15 35.22 -17.20 -28.78
C LEU A 15 34.16 -18.06 -28.05
N SER A 16 34.31 -18.26 -26.74
CA SER A 16 33.30 -18.89 -25.92
C SER A 16 32.13 -17.92 -25.72
N ALA A 17 31.07 -18.07 -26.48
CA ALA A 17 29.81 -17.37 -26.26
C ALA A 17 29.15 -17.91 -24.98
N LEU A 18 29.17 -17.11 -23.93
CA LEU A 18 28.42 -17.39 -22.70
C LEU A 18 26.92 -17.19 -22.99
N LEU A 19 26.21 -18.28 -23.24
CA LEU A 19 24.76 -18.28 -23.37
C LEU A 19 24.18 -17.98 -21.97
N LEU A 20 23.78 -16.75 -21.74
CA LEU A 20 22.88 -16.40 -20.63
C LEU A 20 21.52 -17.08 -20.90
N ALA A 21 21.27 -18.21 -20.27
CA ALA A 21 19.94 -18.77 -20.23
C ALA A 21 19.00 -17.79 -19.48
N PRO A 22 17.81 -17.49 -20.02
CA PRO A 22 16.85 -16.70 -19.29
C PRO A 22 16.48 -17.45 -18.02
N THR A 23 16.72 -16.85 -16.85
CA THR A 23 16.20 -17.34 -15.59
C THR A 23 14.69 -17.13 -15.64
N ILE A 24 13.93 -18.22 -15.73
CA ILE A 24 12.47 -18.18 -15.53
C ILE A 24 12.29 -17.89 -14.03
N ALA A 25 12.01 -16.63 -13.71
CA ALA A 25 11.56 -16.28 -12.36
C ALA A 25 10.17 -16.88 -12.19
N PHE A 26 10.03 -17.88 -11.35
CA PHE A 26 8.72 -18.34 -10.90
C PHE A 26 8.15 -17.24 -9.98
N ALA A 27 6.90 -16.85 -10.24
CA ALA A 27 6.16 -15.98 -9.32
C ALA A 27 6.06 -16.69 -7.96
N LEU A 28 6.45 -16.00 -6.90
CA LEU A 28 6.28 -16.52 -5.55
C LEU A 28 4.81 -16.35 -5.14
N PRO A 29 4.25 -17.30 -4.38
CA PRO A 29 2.92 -17.11 -3.80
C PRO A 29 2.92 -15.89 -2.89
N VAL A 30 1.74 -15.32 -2.64
CA VAL A 30 1.59 -14.22 -1.69
C VAL A 30 2.19 -14.63 -0.34
N PRO A 31 3.14 -13.86 0.22
CA PRO A 31 3.78 -14.22 1.48
C PRO A 31 2.78 -14.08 2.64
N ALA A 32 2.94 -14.93 3.66
CA ALA A 32 2.22 -14.74 4.92
C ALA A 32 2.76 -13.49 5.64
N LEU A 33 1.85 -12.56 5.97
CA LEU A 33 2.21 -11.30 6.62
C LEU A 33 1.59 -11.22 8.03
N ASP A 34 2.34 -10.60 8.93
CA ASP A 34 1.87 -10.32 10.29
C ASP A 34 1.13 -8.98 10.36
N HIS A 35 1.62 -7.99 9.59
CA HIS A 35 1.09 -6.63 9.57
C HIS A 35 1.01 -6.07 8.15
N ILE A 36 -0.12 -5.45 7.83
CA ILE A 36 -0.30 -4.65 6.61
C ILE A 36 -0.79 -3.26 7.03
N VAL A 37 -0.03 -2.22 6.70
CA VAL A 37 -0.45 -0.82 6.90
C VAL A 37 -0.79 -0.20 5.57
N ILE A 38 -2.01 0.30 5.43
CA ILE A 38 -2.55 0.86 4.20
C ILE A 38 -2.77 2.35 4.40
N VAL A 39 -1.98 3.16 3.70
CA VAL A 39 -2.13 4.62 3.66
C VAL A 39 -2.91 4.97 2.40
N ILE A 40 -4.08 5.59 2.58
CA ILE A 40 -4.97 5.93 1.46
C ILE A 40 -4.91 7.45 1.23
N MET A 41 -4.41 7.82 0.06
CA MET A 41 -4.36 9.19 -0.44
C MET A 41 -5.59 9.47 -1.31
N GLU A 42 -5.81 10.73 -1.68
CA GLU A 42 -7.02 11.19 -2.34
C GLU A 42 -6.75 11.85 -3.70
N ASN A 43 -7.66 11.57 -4.63
CA ASN A 43 -7.88 12.31 -5.87
C ASN A 43 -6.61 12.69 -6.62
N LYS A 44 -5.65 11.77 -6.79
CA LYS A 44 -4.46 12.04 -7.60
C LYS A 44 -4.20 10.95 -8.62
N SER A 45 -4.10 11.39 -9.86
CA SER A 45 -3.65 10.53 -10.95
C SER A 45 -2.23 10.01 -10.71
N PHE A 46 -1.93 8.85 -11.27
CA PHE A 46 -0.62 8.20 -11.19
C PHE A 46 0.53 9.17 -11.45
N GLY A 47 0.41 9.99 -12.52
CA GLY A 47 1.49 10.91 -12.92
C GLY A 47 1.79 12.01 -11.89
N VAL A 48 0.76 12.53 -11.24
CA VAL A 48 0.91 13.56 -10.20
C VAL A 48 1.54 12.96 -8.94
N ALA A 49 1.01 11.83 -8.47
CA ALA A 49 1.50 11.18 -7.25
C ALA A 49 2.92 10.63 -7.41
N SER A 50 3.24 9.97 -8.53
CA SER A 50 4.55 9.38 -8.78
C SER A 50 5.67 10.40 -9.03
N ALA A 51 5.33 11.66 -9.29
CA ALA A 51 6.31 12.74 -9.48
C ALA A 51 6.85 13.30 -8.15
N GLN A 52 6.23 12.97 -7.01
CA GLN A 52 6.59 13.53 -5.72
C GLN A 52 7.88 12.91 -5.15
N PRO A 53 8.80 13.70 -4.58
CA PRO A 53 10.14 13.24 -4.21
C PRO A 53 10.18 12.08 -3.21
N TYR A 54 9.41 12.16 -2.12
CA TYR A 54 9.40 11.07 -1.12
C TYR A 54 8.68 9.84 -1.64
N THR A 55 7.60 10.03 -2.38
CA THR A 55 6.90 8.95 -3.09
C THR A 55 7.84 8.19 -4.03
N GLN A 56 8.74 8.88 -4.76
CA GLN A 56 9.77 8.22 -5.57
C GLN A 56 10.74 7.38 -4.73
N THR A 57 11.05 7.82 -3.51
CA THR A 57 11.85 7.03 -2.56
C THR A 57 11.13 5.72 -2.18
N LEU A 58 9.82 5.77 -1.92
CA LEU A 58 9.02 4.57 -1.64
C LEU A 58 8.94 3.64 -2.86
N MET A 59 8.76 4.21 -4.07
CA MET A 59 8.79 3.43 -5.32
C MET A 59 10.12 2.71 -5.53
N ALA A 60 11.23 3.33 -5.18
CA ALA A 60 12.56 2.73 -5.28
C ALA A 60 12.80 1.64 -4.22
N GLN A 61 12.19 1.76 -3.03
CA GLN A 61 12.29 0.80 -1.93
C GLN A 61 11.34 -0.39 -2.08
N GLY A 62 10.31 -0.27 -2.91
CA GLY A 62 9.24 -1.24 -3.03
C GLY A 62 8.86 -1.57 -4.46
N ALA A 63 7.66 -2.11 -4.64
CA ALA A 63 7.09 -2.45 -5.93
C ALA A 63 5.99 -1.45 -6.32
N THR A 64 6.08 -0.90 -7.53
CA THR A 64 5.11 0.04 -8.10
C THR A 64 4.21 -0.67 -9.09
N PHE A 65 2.90 -0.44 -8.99
CA PHE A 65 1.90 -0.98 -9.92
C PHE A 65 1.58 0.05 -11.00
N ASN A 66 2.17 -0.13 -12.18
CA ASN A 66 2.01 0.81 -13.28
C ASN A 66 0.59 0.79 -13.90
N ARG A 67 -0.21 -0.23 -13.61
CA ARG A 67 -1.59 -0.41 -14.05
C ARG A 67 -2.52 -0.66 -12.87
N SER A 68 -2.46 0.23 -11.87
CA SER A 68 -3.40 0.26 -10.75
C SER A 68 -4.56 1.20 -11.08
N PHE A 69 -5.78 0.73 -10.88
CA PHE A 69 -6.99 1.48 -11.19
C PHE A 69 -7.96 1.44 -10.01
N ALA A 70 -8.52 2.59 -9.68
CA ALA A 70 -9.66 2.67 -8.80
C ALA A 70 -10.93 2.15 -9.50
N VAL A 71 -11.97 1.91 -8.72
CA VAL A 71 -13.18 1.23 -9.21
C VAL A 71 -14.14 2.20 -9.88
N VAL A 72 -14.34 3.38 -9.30
CA VAL A 72 -15.38 4.33 -9.71
C VAL A 72 -15.07 5.74 -9.18
N HIS A 73 -15.84 6.73 -9.56
CA HIS A 73 -16.02 8.03 -8.91
C HIS A 73 -17.44 8.12 -8.31
N PRO A 74 -17.65 8.84 -7.19
CA PRO A 74 -16.68 9.59 -6.37
C PRO A 74 -15.95 8.70 -5.34
N SER A 75 -15.26 9.34 -4.36
CA SER A 75 -14.36 8.70 -3.39
C SER A 75 -14.98 7.59 -2.56
N GLN A 76 -16.12 7.84 -1.90
CA GLN A 76 -16.67 6.93 -0.87
C GLN A 76 -16.85 5.48 -1.33
N PRO A 77 -17.40 5.17 -2.52
CA PRO A 77 -17.48 3.79 -3.03
C PRO A 77 -16.12 3.08 -3.09
N ASN A 78 -15.03 3.79 -3.37
CA ASN A 78 -13.69 3.21 -3.43
C ASN A 78 -13.15 2.84 -2.05
N TYR A 79 -13.46 3.61 -1.02
CA TYR A 79 -13.16 3.23 0.36
C TYR A 79 -13.91 1.96 0.79
N PHE A 80 -15.19 1.83 0.40
CA PHE A 80 -15.93 0.57 0.59
C PHE A 80 -15.27 -0.59 -0.19
N ALA A 81 -14.84 -0.36 -1.42
CA ALA A 81 -14.15 -1.37 -2.23
C ALA A 81 -12.84 -1.84 -1.58
N LEU A 82 -12.04 -0.92 -1.00
CA LEU A 82 -10.80 -1.22 -0.27
C LEU A 82 -11.03 -1.91 1.08
N PHE A 83 -12.19 -1.74 1.70
CA PHE A 83 -12.48 -2.32 3.01
C PHE A 83 -13.32 -3.59 2.95
N ALA A 84 -14.29 -3.65 2.02
CA ALA A 84 -15.22 -4.76 1.93
C ALA A 84 -15.07 -5.60 0.65
N GLY A 85 -14.16 -5.25 -0.27
CA GLY A 85 -14.08 -5.90 -1.57
C GLY A 85 -15.36 -5.70 -2.42
N SER A 86 -16.13 -4.64 -2.15
CA SER A 86 -17.36 -4.27 -2.86
C SER A 86 -17.72 -2.84 -2.53
N THR A 87 -18.32 -2.11 -3.45
CA THR A 87 -18.92 -0.79 -3.19
C THR A 87 -20.23 -0.89 -2.40
N LEU A 88 -20.80 -2.08 -2.24
CA LEU A 88 -22.11 -2.34 -1.60
C LEU A 88 -23.27 -1.50 -2.19
N GLY A 89 -23.16 -1.09 -3.45
CA GLY A 89 -24.14 -0.23 -4.12
C GLY A 89 -24.04 1.25 -3.73
N VAL A 90 -23.04 1.64 -2.98
CA VAL A 90 -22.72 3.06 -2.71
C VAL A 90 -22.23 3.71 -3.99
N THR A 91 -22.79 4.86 -4.34
CA THR A 91 -22.51 5.58 -5.60
C THR A 91 -22.31 7.08 -5.39
N THR A 92 -22.30 7.54 -4.14
CA THR A 92 -22.17 8.95 -3.78
C THR A 92 -21.34 9.13 -2.51
N ASP A 93 -20.94 10.35 -2.22
CA ASP A 93 -20.27 10.76 -0.98
C ASP A 93 -21.25 11.17 0.13
N ALA A 94 -22.45 10.60 0.14
CA ALA A 94 -23.47 10.95 1.10
C ALA A 94 -23.09 10.56 2.53
N CYS A 95 -23.39 11.43 3.48
CA CYS A 95 -23.24 11.13 4.90
C CYS A 95 -24.53 11.55 5.65
N PRO A 96 -25.22 10.56 6.31
CA PRO A 96 -24.93 9.13 6.31
C PRO A 96 -25.17 8.48 4.95
N VAL A 97 -24.52 7.32 4.74
CA VAL A 97 -24.71 6.54 3.50
C VAL A 97 -26.12 5.95 3.46
N PRO A 98 -26.88 6.16 2.36
CA PRO A 98 -28.21 5.52 2.22
C PRO A 98 -28.10 3.99 2.27
N GLY A 99 -29.00 3.37 3.03
CA GLY A 99 -29.03 1.93 3.23
C GLY A 99 -28.09 1.41 4.32
N SER A 100 -27.26 2.27 4.92
CA SER A 100 -26.46 1.88 6.10
C SER A 100 -27.35 1.79 7.38
N PRO A 101 -26.93 1.00 8.41
CA PRO A 101 -25.68 0.25 8.47
C PRO A 101 -25.73 -1.06 7.67
N PHE A 102 -24.59 -1.45 7.10
CA PHE A 102 -24.44 -2.70 6.37
C PHE A 102 -24.04 -3.85 7.30
N SER A 103 -24.50 -5.07 6.99
CA SER A 103 -24.09 -6.32 7.66
C SER A 103 -23.25 -7.23 6.73
N ALA A 104 -22.90 -6.73 5.55
CA ALA A 104 -22.07 -7.46 4.58
C ALA A 104 -20.68 -7.79 5.17
N GLU A 105 -20.07 -8.86 4.63
CA GLU A 105 -18.70 -9.21 4.99
C GLU A 105 -17.73 -8.08 4.64
N ASN A 106 -16.75 -7.88 5.52
CA ASN A 106 -15.75 -6.82 5.38
C ASN A 106 -14.45 -7.23 6.09
N MET A 107 -13.37 -6.54 5.82
CA MET A 107 -12.04 -6.87 6.34
C MET A 107 -12.00 -6.92 7.88
N GLY A 108 -12.65 -5.99 8.54
CA GLY A 108 -12.67 -5.95 10.01
C GLY A 108 -13.36 -7.16 10.62
N HIS A 109 -14.54 -7.54 10.10
CA HIS A 109 -15.30 -8.69 10.58
C HIS A 109 -14.58 -10.02 10.28
N ALA A 110 -14.03 -10.17 9.06
CA ALA A 110 -13.28 -11.37 8.67
C ALA A 110 -12.04 -11.58 9.55
N LEU A 111 -11.30 -10.52 9.87
CA LEU A 111 -10.13 -10.58 10.76
C LEU A 111 -10.51 -10.98 12.17
N VAL A 112 -11.51 -10.34 12.77
CA VAL A 112 -11.99 -10.68 14.13
C VAL A 112 -12.46 -12.12 14.19
N THR A 113 -13.19 -12.59 13.18
CA THR A 113 -13.65 -13.97 13.07
C THR A 113 -12.47 -14.96 13.01
N ALA A 114 -11.36 -14.56 12.39
CA ALA A 114 -10.12 -15.34 12.33
C ALA A 114 -9.21 -15.17 13.56
N GLY A 115 -9.66 -14.49 14.62
CA GLY A 115 -8.85 -14.22 15.81
C GLY A 115 -7.73 -13.20 15.59
N LYS A 116 -7.85 -12.36 14.56
CA LYS A 116 -6.90 -11.32 14.18
C LYS A 116 -7.46 -9.93 14.51
N THR A 117 -6.62 -8.91 14.36
CA THR A 117 -6.94 -7.53 14.75
C THR A 117 -6.91 -6.58 13.57
N TRP A 118 -7.73 -5.54 13.66
CA TRP A 118 -7.70 -4.42 12.71
C TRP A 118 -7.90 -3.09 13.44
N ARG A 119 -7.41 -2.00 12.87
CA ARG A 119 -7.68 -0.63 13.28
C ARG A 119 -7.66 0.30 12.08
N ALA A 120 -8.36 1.41 12.23
CA ALA A 120 -8.22 2.57 11.36
C ALA A 120 -7.75 3.76 12.22
N TYR A 121 -6.87 4.57 11.65
CA TYR A 121 -6.30 5.75 12.28
C TYR A 121 -6.56 6.95 11.38
N SER A 122 -7.56 7.76 11.77
CA SER A 122 -8.04 8.87 10.94
C SER A 122 -7.58 10.20 11.53
N GLU A 123 -6.90 11.00 10.72
CA GLU A 123 -6.40 12.31 11.14
C GLU A 123 -7.56 13.29 11.33
N ASN A 124 -7.48 14.14 12.34
CA ASN A 124 -8.55 15.02 12.80
C ASN A 124 -9.83 14.34 13.29
N LEU A 125 -9.86 13.01 13.44
CA LEU A 125 -10.88 12.33 14.23
C LEU A 125 -10.61 12.64 15.72
N PRO A 126 -11.54 13.26 16.47
CA PRO A 126 -11.25 13.71 17.83
C PRO A 126 -11.40 12.60 18.88
N VAL A 127 -12.17 11.58 18.59
CA VAL A 127 -12.51 10.50 19.54
C VAL A 127 -12.79 9.21 18.79
N ALA A 128 -12.36 8.07 19.36
CA ALA A 128 -12.59 6.76 18.77
C ALA A 128 -14.10 6.50 18.54
N GLY A 129 -14.43 5.92 17.38
CA GLY A 129 -15.80 5.61 16.98
C GLY A 129 -16.68 6.83 16.71
N GLY A 130 -16.06 7.97 16.36
CA GLY A 130 -16.79 9.20 16.04
C GLY A 130 -17.70 9.03 14.82
N THR A 131 -18.94 9.56 14.88
CA THR A 131 -19.96 9.38 13.84
C THR A 131 -20.35 10.66 13.10
N ALA A 132 -19.72 11.79 13.41
CA ALA A 132 -19.98 13.05 12.71
C ALA A 132 -19.53 12.96 11.24
N CYS A 133 -20.27 13.60 10.35
CA CYS A 133 -19.93 13.58 8.90
C CYS A 133 -18.63 14.32 8.60
N SER A 134 -18.24 15.28 9.42
CA SER A 134 -16.94 15.92 9.36
C SER A 134 -16.55 16.57 10.69
N TYR A 135 -15.25 16.82 10.82
CA TYR A 135 -14.69 17.70 11.86
C TYR A 135 -13.80 18.74 11.18
N ASP A 136 -13.67 19.91 11.83
CA ASP A 136 -12.88 21.04 11.35
C ASP A 136 -13.28 21.53 9.95
N GLY A 137 -14.60 21.63 9.70
CA GLY A 137 -15.16 22.11 8.45
C GLY A 137 -16.53 21.52 8.12
N ASN A 138 -16.92 21.57 6.85
CA ASN A 138 -18.16 20.96 6.36
C ASN A 138 -17.91 19.55 5.81
N ALA A 139 -18.99 18.81 5.50
CA ALA A 139 -18.91 17.42 5.04
C ALA A 139 -18.11 17.21 3.74
N SER A 140 -17.87 18.25 2.96
CA SER A 140 -17.14 18.17 1.69
C SER A 140 -15.69 18.65 1.79
N SER A 141 -15.39 19.54 2.76
CA SER A 141 -14.10 20.23 2.85
C SER A 141 -13.52 20.29 4.26
N GLY A 142 -14.14 19.64 5.25
CA GLY A 142 -13.56 19.49 6.59
C GLY A 142 -12.26 18.73 6.54
N LEU A 143 -11.39 18.92 7.51
CA LEU A 143 -10.13 18.17 7.56
C LEU A 143 -10.39 16.67 7.72
N TYR A 144 -11.27 16.26 8.63
CA TYR A 144 -11.82 14.92 8.69
C TYR A 144 -13.16 14.85 7.95
N THR A 145 -13.35 13.84 7.13
CA THR A 145 -14.65 13.53 6.50
C THR A 145 -14.93 12.03 6.56
N ARG A 146 -16.10 11.67 7.14
CA ARG A 146 -16.53 10.30 7.37
C ARG A 146 -16.67 9.47 6.10
N LYS A 147 -16.77 10.09 4.93
CA LYS A 147 -16.81 9.40 3.63
C LYS A 147 -15.55 8.57 3.36
N HIS A 148 -14.43 8.87 4.05
CA HIS A 148 -13.18 8.13 3.96
C HIS A 148 -13.08 6.98 4.98
N ASP A 149 -14.06 6.85 5.87
CA ASP A 149 -14.09 5.87 6.96
C ASP A 149 -15.26 4.88 6.79
N PRO A 150 -15.18 3.94 5.81
CA PRO A 150 -16.29 3.04 5.46
C PRO A 150 -16.71 2.12 6.61
N TRP A 151 -15.80 1.75 7.52
CA TRP A 151 -16.07 0.92 8.70
C TRP A 151 -17.14 1.47 9.61
N THR A 152 -17.32 2.79 9.65
CA THR A 152 -18.35 3.47 10.45
C THR A 152 -19.79 3.18 10.01
N TYR A 153 -19.95 2.56 8.85
CA TYR A 153 -21.26 2.22 8.27
C TYR A 153 -21.61 0.73 8.36
N PHE A 154 -20.84 -0.05 9.14
CA PHE A 154 -21.11 -1.48 9.32
C PHE A 154 -21.64 -1.77 10.73
N SER A 155 -22.68 -2.65 10.81
CA SER A 155 -23.29 -3.06 12.09
C SER A 155 -22.59 -4.24 12.76
N ASN A 156 -21.69 -4.93 12.05
CA ASN A 156 -20.96 -6.11 12.52
C ASN A 156 -19.51 -5.79 12.96
N LEU A 157 -19.23 -4.53 13.28
CA LEU A 157 -17.91 -4.07 13.73
C LEU A 157 -17.99 -3.42 15.12
N ASP A 158 -16.90 -3.52 15.86
CA ASP A 158 -16.63 -2.64 16.99
C ASP A 158 -16.03 -1.33 16.45
N HIS A 159 -16.80 -0.26 16.54
CA HIS A 159 -16.41 1.05 16.03
C HIS A 159 -15.29 1.70 16.85
N LEU A 160 -14.96 1.18 18.04
CA LEU A 160 -13.78 1.63 18.80
C LEU A 160 -12.45 1.24 18.14
N ASN A 161 -12.47 0.44 17.09
CA ASN A 161 -11.31 0.19 16.23
C ASN A 161 -11.01 1.36 15.27
N GLU A 162 -11.93 2.28 15.07
CA GLU A 162 -11.66 3.59 14.46
C GLU A 162 -11.08 4.51 15.53
N ARG A 163 -9.85 4.99 15.30
CA ARG A 163 -9.05 5.71 16.28
C ARG A 163 -8.61 7.08 15.76
N PRO A 164 -8.44 8.07 16.63
CA PRO A 164 -7.65 9.24 16.31
C PRO A 164 -6.27 8.83 15.78
N TYR A 165 -5.77 9.56 14.77
CA TYR A 165 -4.44 9.27 14.19
C TYR A 165 -3.32 9.29 15.23
N THR A 166 -3.45 10.08 16.29
CA THR A 166 -2.48 10.13 17.40
C THR A 166 -2.26 8.81 18.10
N ASP A 167 -3.25 7.90 18.07
CA ASP A 167 -3.15 6.57 18.67
C ASP A 167 -2.20 5.66 17.91
N LEU A 168 -1.95 5.92 16.61
CA LEU A 168 -0.98 5.16 15.81
C LEU A 168 0.42 5.21 16.44
N ALA A 169 0.88 6.40 16.85
CA ALA A 169 2.19 6.54 17.48
C ALA A 169 2.30 5.75 18.80
N ILE A 170 1.19 5.65 19.55
CA ILE A 170 1.12 4.86 20.78
C ILE A 170 1.25 3.36 20.45
N ASP A 171 0.50 2.88 19.45
CA ASP A 171 0.51 1.49 19.04
C ASP A 171 1.88 1.07 18.43
N LEU A 172 2.51 1.95 17.65
CA LEU A 172 3.85 1.73 17.12
C LEU A 172 4.89 1.60 18.26
N ALA A 173 4.85 2.52 19.24
CA ALA A 173 5.78 2.50 20.37
C ALA A 173 5.57 1.29 21.30
N ALA A 174 4.33 0.80 21.41
CA ALA A 174 3.98 -0.34 22.24
C ALA A 174 4.15 -1.70 21.52
N ASN A 175 4.52 -1.73 20.24
CA ASN A 175 4.50 -2.93 19.38
C ASN A 175 3.13 -3.64 19.38
N THR A 176 2.05 -2.86 19.32
CA THR A 176 0.65 -3.35 19.28
C THR A 176 -0.03 -3.03 17.96
N LEU A 177 0.76 -2.87 16.90
CA LEU A 177 0.24 -2.66 15.55
C LEU A 177 -0.71 -3.84 15.20
N PRO A 178 -1.94 -3.57 14.69
CA PRO A 178 -2.86 -4.64 14.31
C PRO A 178 -2.39 -5.40 13.06
N ASN A 179 -3.03 -6.54 12.78
CA ASN A 179 -2.72 -7.31 11.55
C ASN A 179 -3.03 -6.50 10.29
N ILE A 180 -4.08 -5.66 10.31
CA ILE A 180 -4.29 -4.65 9.28
C ILE A 180 -4.57 -3.30 9.91
N ALA A 181 -3.93 -2.26 9.41
CA ALA A 181 -4.12 -0.88 9.79
C ALA A 181 -4.45 -0.02 8.57
N TYR A 182 -5.55 0.72 8.63
CA TYR A 182 -5.87 1.75 7.66
C TYR A 182 -5.42 3.10 8.23
N VAL A 183 -4.67 3.85 7.47
CA VAL A 183 -4.20 5.19 7.83
C VAL A 183 -4.81 6.18 6.86
N ILE A 184 -5.62 7.08 7.40
CA ILE A 184 -6.37 8.07 6.64
C ILE A 184 -5.86 9.46 7.01
N PRO A 185 -4.96 10.05 6.22
CA PRO A 185 -4.55 11.44 6.38
C PRO A 185 -5.77 12.36 6.17
N ASN A 186 -5.76 13.53 6.78
CA ASN A 186 -6.84 14.49 6.60
C ASN A 186 -6.88 15.06 5.17
N ASN A 187 -7.95 15.76 4.82
CA ASN A 187 -8.18 16.29 3.47
C ASN A 187 -7.12 17.28 2.96
N CYS A 188 -6.26 17.78 3.82
CA CYS A 188 -5.09 18.53 3.43
C CYS A 188 -3.91 17.60 3.13
N HIS A 189 -3.63 16.66 4.02
CA HIS A 189 -2.48 15.78 3.95
C HIS A 189 -2.66 14.61 2.97
N ASN A 190 -3.91 14.24 2.61
CA ASN A 190 -4.18 13.25 1.57
C ASN A 190 -4.22 13.83 0.14
N SER A 191 -4.09 15.14 -0.02
CA SER A 191 -4.22 15.92 -1.27
C SER A 191 -5.65 16.21 -1.74
N HIS A 192 -6.71 15.84 -1.01
CA HIS A 192 -8.09 16.14 -1.43
C HIS A 192 -8.29 17.65 -1.67
N ASN A 193 -7.92 18.49 -0.70
CA ASN A 193 -8.08 19.93 -0.76
C ASN A 193 -6.95 20.64 -1.53
N SER A 194 -6.44 20.05 -2.60
CA SER A 194 -5.25 20.52 -3.32
C SER A 194 -5.35 21.91 -3.94
N SER A 195 -6.55 22.49 -4.03
CA SER A 195 -6.76 23.90 -4.38
C SER A 195 -6.51 24.87 -3.22
N THR A 196 -6.38 24.36 -1.98
CA THR A 196 -6.08 25.16 -0.79
C THR A 196 -4.56 25.29 -0.65
N PRO A 197 -4.00 26.49 -0.45
CA PRO A 197 -2.57 26.66 -0.16
C PRO A 197 -2.13 25.82 1.06
N GLY A 198 -1.02 25.09 0.95
CA GLY A 198 -0.53 24.20 1.99
C GLY A 198 -1.16 22.80 1.99
N CYS A 199 -2.04 22.48 1.01
CA CYS A 199 -2.68 21.17 0.89
C CYS A 199 -2.44 20.50 -0.49
N THR A 200 -1.37 20.87 -1.17
CA THR A 200 -1.01 20.35 -2.50
C THR A 200 -0.48 18.92 -2.44
N ALA A 201 -0.27 18.29 -3.59
CA ALA A 201 0.38 16.98 -3.66
C ALA A 201 1.81 17.01 -3.06
N ALA A 202 2.53 18.12 -3.17
CA ALA A 202 3.84 18.30 -2.56
C ALA A 202 3.75 18.38 -1.02
N ASP A 203 2.74 19.06 -0.48
CA ASP A 203 2.51 19.12 0.98
C ASP A 203 2.12 17.74 1.54
N ALA A 204 1.33 16.97 0.79
CA ALA A 204 0.99 15.59 1.13
C ALA A 204 2.24 14.68 1.11
N ASP A 205 3.14 14.87 0.15
CA ASP A 205 4.41 14.13 0.10
C ASP A 205 5.34 14.48 1.27
N VAL A 206 5.34 15.73 1.73
CA VAL A 206 6.02 16.14 2.98
C VAL A 206 5.41 15.39 4.17
N TRP A 207 4.08 15.33 4.27
CA TRP A 207 3.42 14.56 5.32
C TRP A 207 3.83 13.07 5.29
N LEU A 208 3.84 12.45 4.10
CA LEU A 208 4.32 11.07 3.92
C LEU A 208 5.75 10.90 4.41
N SER A 209 6.65 11.84 4.10
CA SER A 209 8.06 11.79 4.50
C SER A 209 8.27 11.84 6.02
N GLN A 210 7.35 12.43 6.74
CA GLN A 210 7.38 12.54 8.20
C GLN A 210 6.72 11.36 8.91
N ASN A 211 5.69 10.76 8.31
CA ASN A 211 4.82 9.79 8.95
C ASN A 211 5.08 8.34 8.54
N ILE A 212 5.62 8.07 7.35
CA ILE A 212 5.90 6.71 6.88
C ILE A 212 7.12 6.05 7.54
N PRO A 213 8.25 6.75 7.79
CA PRO A 213 9.44 6.09 8.36
C PRO A 213 9.20 5.37 9.69
N PRO A 214 8.48 5.93 10.69
CA PRO A 214 8.19 5.21 11.92
C PRO A 214 7.30 3.98 11.70
N ILE A 215 6.38 4.00 10.73
CA ILE A 215 5.57 2.85 10.36
C ILE A 215 6.45 1.74 9.80
N LEU A 216 7.30 2.05 8.82
CA LEU A 216 8.22 1.07 8.21
C LEU A 216 9.15 0.44 9.26
N ALA A 217 9.63 1.22 10.23
CA ALA A 217 10.49 0.73 11.30
C ALA A 217 9.77 -0.27 12.24
N ALA A 218 8.45 -0.15 12.41
CA ALA A 218 7.65 -0.99 13.30
C ALA A 218 7.06 -2.23 12.62
N LEU A 219 7.08 -2.33 11.29
CA LEU A 219 6.44 -3.42 10.54
C LEU A 219 7.07 -4.80 10.79
N GLY A 220 8.35 -4.84 11.20
CA GLY A 220 9.05 -6.11 11.40
C GLY A 220 9.32 -6.88 10.10
N PRO A 221 9.78 -8.15 10.21
CA PRO A 221 10.23 -8.93 9.05
C PRO A 221 9.09 -9.39 8.12
N ASN A 222 7.87 -9.51 8.63
CA ASN A 222 6.70 -9.96 7.89
C ASN A 222 5.66 -8.84 7.75
N GLY A 223 6.09 -7.60 7.68
CA GLY A 223 5.18 -6.48 7.52
C GLY A 223 5.24 -5.86 6.13
N MET A 224 4.16 -5.19 5.74
CA MET A 224 4.05 -4.48 4.47
C MET A 224 3.34 -3.15 4.65
N LEU A 225 3.89 -2.10 4.05
CA LEU A 225 3.23 -0.84 3.81
C LEU A 225 2.61 -0.86 2.40
N VAL A 226 1.38 -0.39 2.30
CA VAL A 226 0.69 -0.09 1.05
C VAL A 226 0.45 1.41 1.01
N LEU A 227 0.96 2.10 0.00
CA LEU A 227 0.58 3.45 -0.34
C LEU A 227 -0.32 3.37 -1.58
N THR A 228 -1.54 3.88 -1.50
CA THR A 228 -2.48 3.90 -2.63
C THR A 228 -3.36 5.15 -2.60
N SER A 229 -4.11 5.40 -3.66
CA SER A 229 -5.17 6.42 -3.68
C SER A 229 -6.52 5.73 -3.82
N ASP A 230 -7.57 6.41 -3.37
CA ASP A 230 -8.95 5.97 -3.55
C ASP A 230 -9.38 6.03 -5.01
N GLU A 231 -9.10 7.17 -5.68
CA GLU A 231 -9.42 7.45 -7.09
C GLU A 231 -8.42 8.44 -7.69
N ASP A 232 -8.50 8.68 -9.01
CA ASP A 232 -7.71 9.73 -9.67
C ASP A 232 -8.42 11.09 -9.58
N ASP A 233 -7.83 12.09 -10.22
CA ASP A 233 -8.38 13.45 -10.31
C ASP A 233 -9.40 13.63 -11.47
N GLY A 234 -9.96 12.55 -11.99
CA GLY A 234 -10.87 12.55 -13.13
C GLY A 234 -10.19 12.67 -14.49
N ALA A 235 -8.84 12.73 -14.56
CA ALA A 235 -8.12 13.05 -15.79
C ALA A 235 -7.43 11.84 -16.45
N SER A 236 -7.29 10.70 -15.76
CA SER A 236 -6.40 9.60 -16.20
C SER A 236 -7.08 8.23 -16.27
N GLY A 237 -8.39 8.18 -16.44
CA GLY A 237 -9.16 6.95 -16.55
C GLY A 237 -9.13 6.12 -15.28
N ASN A 238 -9.14 6.80 -14.16
CA ASN A 238 -9.08 6.27 -12.80
C ASN A 238 -7.78 5.50 -12.48
N ARG A 239 -6.69 5.85 -13.17
CA ARG A 239 -5.37 5.29 -12.92
C ARG A 239 -4.69 5.98 -11.76
N ILE A 240 -4.45 5.22 -10.71
CA ILE A 240 -3.88 5.68 -9.43
C ILE A 240 -2.47 5.12 -9.20
N LEU A 241 -1.72 5.75 -8.28
CA LEU A 241 -0.48 5.18 -7.77
C LEU A 241 -0.80 4.13 -6.71
N THR A 242 -0.15 2.98 -6.81
CA THR A 242 -0.08 1.97 -5.74
C THR A 242 1.36 1.50 -5.61
N VAL A 243 1.88 1.50 -4.38
CA VAL A 243 3.23 1.05 -4.04
C VAL A 243 3.15 0.12 -2.84
N PHE A 244 3.80 -1.04 -2.92
CA PHE A 244 4.02 -1.94 -1.79
C PHE A 244 5.46 -1.83 -1.32
N VAL A 245 5.68 -1.70 -0.02
CA VAL A 245 7.03 -1.62 0.59
C VAL A 245 7.11 -2.57 1.78
N GLY A 246 8.10 -3.45 1.79
CA GLY A 246 8.30 -4.40 2.87
C GLY A 246 9.38 -5.43 2.56
N PRO A 247 9.84 -6.22 3.55
CA PRO A 247 10.94 -7.17 3.35
C PRO A 247 10.66 -8.26 2.30
N HIS A 248 9.39 -8.63 2.11
CA HIS A 248 8.96 -9.60 1.11
C HIS A 248 8.71 -8.98 -0.27
N VAL A 249 8.85 -7.68 -0.44
CA VAL A 249 8.60 -6.97 -1.70
C VAL A 249 9.91 -6.73 -2.43
N ILE A 250 9.96 -6.99 -3.73
CA ILE A 250 11.15 -6.76 -4.57
C ILE A 250 11.38 -5.24 -4.71
N PRO A 251 12.49 -4.68 -4.20
CA PRO A 251 12.77 -3.25 -4.32
C PRO A 251 12.92 -2.80 -5.77
N GLY A 252 12.29 -1.68 -6.11
CA GLY A 252 12.33 -1.10 -7.45
C GLY A 252 11.57 -1.89 -8.51
N ALA A 253 10.80 -2.92 -8.13
CA ALA A 253 9.97 -3.66 -9.07
C ALA A 253 8.88 -2.78 -9.68
N VAL A 254 8.56 -3.03 -10.96
CA VAL A 254 7.44 -2.39 -11.65
C VAL A 254 6.53 -3.47 -12.20
N SER A 255 5.34 -3.61 -11.61
CA SER A 255 4.33 -4.54 -12.10
C SER A 255 3.51 -3.92 -13.22
N MET A 256 3.35 -4.68 -14.32
CA MET A 256 2.47 -4.34 -15.45
C MET A 256 1.14 -5.12 -15.40
N VAL A 257 0.92 -5.92 -14.37
CA VAL A 257 -0.37 -6.58 -14.14
C VAL A 257 -1.40 -5.52 -13.76
N SER A 258 -2.60 -5.63 -14.33
CA SER A 258 -3.70 -4.75 -13.97
C SER A 258 -4.23 -5.13 -12.59
N VAL A 259 -4.27 -4.17 -11.69
CA VAL A 259 -4.77 -4.33 -10.33
C VAL A 259 -5.87 -3.32 -10.05
N SER A 260 -6.81 -3.70 -9.19
CA SER A 260 -7.90 -2.86 -8.71
C SER A 260 -7.94 -2.89 -7.18
N HIS A 261 -8.82 -2.11 -6.57
CA HIS A 261 -9.09 -2.21 -5.13
C HIS A 261 -9.52 -3.63 -4.72
N TYR A 262 -10.25 -4.34 -5.58
CA TYR A 262 -10.66 -5.73 -5.30
C TYR A 262 -9.46 -6.69 -5.36
N THR A 263 -8.56 -6.51 -6.32
CA THR A 263 -7.31 -7.28 -6.42
C THR A 263 -6.43 -7.07 -5.18
N MET A 264 -6.36 -5.84 -4.65
CA MET A 264 -5.64 -5.54 -3.41
C MET A 264 -6.27 -6.25 -2.22
N VAL A 265 -7.59 -6.16 -2.03
CA VAL A 265 -8.31 -6.87 -0.95
C VAL A 265 -8.09 -8.38 -1.04
N ARG A 266 -8.14 -8.98 -2.23
CA ARG A 266 -7.82 -10.39 -2.43
C ARG A 266 -6.41 -10.72 -1.94
N THR A 267 -5.43 -9.93 -2.32
CA THR A 267 -4.02 -10.11 -1.93
C THR A 267 -3.83 -10.00 -0.42
N TRP A 268 -4.49 -9.05 0.23
CA TRP A 268 -4.44 -8.90 1.69
C TRP A 268 -5.10 -10.05 2.43
N CYS A 269 -6.21 -10.57 1.91
CA CYS A 269 -6.85 -11.77 2.48
C CYS A 269 -5.91 -12.97 2.41
N ASP A 270 -5.29 -13.22 1.27
CA ASP A 270 -4.34 -14.33 1.08
C ASP A 270 -3.11 -14.16 2.00
N ALA A 271 -2.55 -12.94 2.09
CA ALA A 271 -1.40 -12.63 2.95
C ALA A 271 -1.71 -12.82 4.45
N LEU A 272 -2.93 -12.51 4.87
CA LEU A 272 -3.37 -12.63 6.26
C LEU A 272 -4.00 -14.01 6.59
N GLY A 273 -4.12 -14.91 5.61
CA GLY A 273 -4.69 -16.24 5.79
C GLY A 273 -6.17 -16.22 6.15
N ILE A 274 -6.94 -15.25 5.62
CA ILE A 274 -8.38 -15.16 5.78
C ILE A 274 -9.10 -15.36 4.43
N PRO A 275 -10.35 -15.85 4.42
CA PRO A 275 -11.10 -16.01 3.18
C PRO A 275 -11.29 -14.67 2.44
N PRO A 276 -11.13 -14.62 1.12
CA PRO A 276 -11.49 -13.44 0.35
C PRO A 276 -13.00 -13.20 0.40
N MET A 277 -13.41 -11.93 0.19
CA MET A 277 -14.79 -11.51 0.40
C MET A 277 -15.38 -10.79 -0.82
N ASN A 278 -16.68 -10.86 -0.96
CA ASN A 278 -17.47 -10.16 -1.97
C ASN A 278 -16.86 -10.31 -3.38
N LEU A 279 -16.60 -9.22 -4.11
CA LEU A 279 -16.04 -9.26 -5.46
C LEU A 279 -14.57 -9.67 -5.49
N ALA A 280 -13.84 -9.50 -4.38
CA ALA A 280 -12.46 -9.96 -4.27
C ALA A 280 -12.30 -11.49 -4.37
N VAL A 281 -13.39 -12.28 -4.17
CA VAL A 281 -13.38 -13.74 -4.38
C VAL A 281 -13.01 -14.11 -5.82
N SER A 282 -13.41 -13.30 -6.79
CA SER A 282 -13.20 -13.56 -8.22
C SER A 282 -11.87 -13.02 -8.74
N GLU A 283 -11.12 -12.29 -7.92
CA GLU A 283 -9.83 -11.72 -8.28
C GLU A 283 -8.68 -12.75 -8.11
N ASN A 284 -7.66 -12.61 -8.92
CA ASN A 284 -6.39 -13.27 -8.66
C ASN A 284 -5.54 -12.37 -7.73
N PRO A 285 -4.83 -12.93 -6.75
CA PRO A 285 -3.93 -12.13 -5.94
C PRO A 285 -2.73 -11.64 -6.75
N ILE A 286 -2.09 -10.60 -6.28
CA ILE A 286 -0.83 -10.11 -6.83
C ILE A 286 0.26 -11.14 -6.52
N ASP A 287 0.98 -11.63 -7.53
CA ASP A 287 1.95 -12.72 -7.41
C ASP A 287 3.35 -12.42 -7.96
N ASN A 288 3.55 -11.25 -8.57
CA ASN A 288 4.73 -10.94 -9.38
C ASN A 288 5.68 -9.89 -8.78
N VAL A 289 5.53 -9.56 -7.51
CA VAL A 289 6.33 -8.54 -6.81
C VAL A 289 7.00 -9.07 -5.53
N TRP A 290 6.91 -10.35 -5.27
CA TRP A 290 7.36 -10.96 -4.02
C TRP A 290 8.77 -11.53 -4.13
N GLN A 291 9.49 -11.49 -3.01
CA GLN A 291 10.78 -12.13 -2.80
C GLN A 291 10.83 -12.82 -1.44
N GLU A 292 11.73 -13.79 -1.28
CA GLU A 292 12.09 -14.27 0.05
C GLU A 292 12.79 -13.15 0.82
N PRO A 293 12.44 -12.92 2.09
CA PRO A 293 13.08 -11.88 2.87
C PRO A 293 14.57 -12.19 3.00
N VAL A 294 15.40 -11.20 2.69
CA VAL A 294 16.84 -11.33 2.92
C VAL A 294 17.05 -11.43 4.44
N PRO A 295 17.63 -12.54 4.95
CA PRO A 295 17.89 -12.68 6.37
C PRO A 295 18.72 -11.48 6.84
N ALA A 296 18.30 -10.79 7.90
CA ALA A 296 19.10 -9.77 8.52
C ALA A 296 20.41 -10.42 8.94
N THR A 297 21.50 -10.13 8.21
CA THR A 297 22.82 -10.61 8.59
C THR A 297 23.14 -9.93 9.92
N PRO A 298 23.30 -10.66 11.05
CA PRO A 298 23.69 -10.04 12.30
C PRO A 298 25.01 -9.32 12.05
N ALA A 299 25.00 -8.00 12.05
CA ALA A 299 26.23 -7.23 11.99
C ALA A 299 27.00 -7.54 13.29
N SER A 300 27.95 -8.51 13.23
CA SER A 300 28.78 -8.78 14.40
C SER A 300 29.57 -7.51 14.70
N TRP A 301 29.55 -7.07 15.95
CA TRP A 301 30.32 -5.92 16.43
C TRP A 301 31.81 -5.96 16.02
N GLY A 302 32.33 -7.15 15.72
CA GLY A 302 33.67 -7.36 15.16
C GLY A 302 33.86 -6.85 13.74
N LYS A 303 32.82 -6.98 12.85
CA LYS A 303 32.87 -6.47 11.46
C LYS A 303 32.70 -4.94 11.43
N ILE A 304 31.86 -4.38 12.32
CA ILE A 304 31.69 -2.93 12.42
C ILE A 304 32.98 -2.27 12.88
N LYS A 305 33.69 -2.82 13.87
CA LYS A 305 34.99 -2.30 14.33
C LYS A 305 36.11 -2.38 13.28
N ALA A 306 36.04 -3.34 12.34
CA ALA A 306 37.04 -3.49 11.29
C ALA A 306 36.90 -2.46 10.18
N SER A 307 35.74 -1.83 10.01
CA SER A 307 35.49 -0.78 8.99
C SER A 307 35.88 0.64 9.47
N TYR A 308 36.28 0.80 10.74
CA TYR A 308 36.72 2.07 11.33
C TYR A 308 38.22 2.07 11.72
N ARG A 309 39.02 1.14 11.18
CA ARG A 309 40.50 1.11 11.33
C ARG A 309 41.17 1.37 9.95
#